data_52ab05470d47939984591ece7f373a69
#
_entry.id   52ab05470d47939984591ece7f373a69
#
_cell.length_a   1.000
_cell.length_b   1.000
_cell.length_c   1.000
_cell.angle_alpha   90.00
_cell.angle_beta   90.00
_cell.angle_gamma   90.00
#
_symmetry.space_group_name_H-M   'P 1'
#
loop_
_entity.id
_entity.type
_entity.pdbx_description
1 polymer ?
#
loop_
_entity_poly.entity_id
_entity_poly.type
_entity_poly.pdbx_seq_one_letter_code
_entity_poly.pdbx_strand_id
1 'polypeptide(L)'
;MSRWLNKSLVAMAVVVSLLAATQAPVYSATLDAPAGLSAAAGNAQVVLTWTEASGSPAVSDYLVQYSSDGGVNWSQFTHNASTDATQTVTGLVNNTTYRFRVYTVNSDGVSLPTAAVIATPKVTHTANDPAVFSACPTAAAPAGSTVAIAAAGFSDVTSTKVDCIKYYGITKGTTATTYSPLDLVTRWQMALFLTRMATVSGITLGDGSDQGFTDISGKSAEIQTAVNQIKQLEITTGTTATTYDPDSVVTREQMALFIHRLLKKATVGPGGNTEYVSGSSGAKEIKSVDTDHNFTDLTGITLAESITAIASLWNLGVAVGTVGTLYEPQKSMNRSMMATFMANALDHTNARPAGFVLQASTYRTTATTVTFSVTDRTADFSAVVGTPVDTFYFVYSTDTTIARFGSAGYCADTYATSSANLVCKVEATDPVTDSSGNLSFTHVPGSIVETDFYAWTAPVGTIYDNDVYADSLSKVTVVTTA
;
A
#
# COMPACT_ATOMS: atom_id res chain seq x y z
N MET A 1 -84.81 -26.84 -18.82
CA MET A 1 -84.32 -26.35 -20.11
C MET A 1 -84.07 -24.89 -20.04
N SER A 2 -82.97 -24.40 -19.61
CA SER A 2 -82.50 -23.03 -19.87
C SER A 2 -81.00 -22.95 -19.55
N ARG A 3 -80.31 -22.63 -20.58
CA ARG A 3 -78.84 -22.38 -20.54
C ARG A 3 -78.51 -21.13 -19.86
N TRP A 4 -77.62 -21.15 -18.85
CA TRP A 4 -76.95 -20.00 -18.34
C TRP A 4 -75.67 -19.76 -19.10
N LEU A 5 -75.58 -18.60 -19.77
CA LEU A 5 -74.34 -18.07 -20.36
C LEU A 5 -73.58 -17.31 -19.30
N ASN A 6 -72.39 -17.81 -18.99
CA ASN A 6 -71.42 -17.02 -18.21
C ASN A 6 -70.67 -16.10 -19.17
N LYS A 7 -70.88 -14.79 -18.99
CA LYS A 7 -70.08 -13.74 -19.66
C LYS A 7 -68.89 -13.45 -18.82
N SER A 8 -67.70 -13.93 -19.24
CA SER A 8 -66.43 -13.49 -18.74
C SER A 8 -66.14 -12.11 -19.31
N LEU A 9 -66.10 -11.09 -18.47
CA LEU A 9 -65.56 -9.77 -18.80
C LEU A 9 -64.01 -9.92 -18.86
N VAL A 10 -63.44 -9.81 -20.03
CA VAL A 10 -62.01 -9.57 -20.24
C VAL A 10 -61.79 -8.07 -20.08
N ALA A 11 -61.23 -7.69 -18.97
CA ALA A 11 -60.76 -6.33 -18.77
C ALA A 11 -59.50 -6.14 -19.65
N MET A 12 -59.66 -5.44 -20.75
CA MET A 12 -58.56 -5.00 -21.61
C MET A 12 -57.85 -3.83 -20.95
N ALA A 13 -56.75 -4.09 -20.25
CA ALA A 13 -55.88 -3.03 -19.76
C ALA A 13 -55.21 -2.37 -20.96
N VAL A 14 -55.65 -1.17 -21.29
CA VAL A 14 -54.97 -0.30 -22.25
C VAL A 14 -53.70 0.22 -21.54
N VAL A 15 -52.57 -0.40 -21.86
CA VAL A 15 -51.27 0.19 -21.51
C VAL A 15 -51.06 1.37 -22.44
N VAL A 16 -51.37 2.57 -21.94
CA VAL A 16 -50.92 3.82 -22.56
C VAL A 16 -49.40 3.90 -22.31
N SER A 17 -48.63 3.40 -23.27
CA SER A 17 -47.20 3.70 -23.33
C SER A 17 -47.09 5.21 -23.65
N LEU A 18 -46.84 6.01 -22.62
CA LEU A 18 -46.33 7.35 -22.81
C LEU A 18 -44.94 7.21 -23.51
N LEU A 19 -44.94 7.31 -24.83
CA LEU A 19 -43.72 7.67 -25.54
C LEU A 19 -43.40 9.09 -25.07
N ALA A 20 -42.52 9.22 -24.08
CA ALA A 20 -41.81 10.45 -23.90
C ALA A 20 -40.97 10.65 -25.17
N ALA A 21 -41.49 11.42 -26.10
CA ALA A 21 -40.69 11.93 -27.21
C ALA A 21 -39.52 12.70 -26.56
N THR A 22 -38.34 12.09 -26.54
CA THR A 22 -37.11 12.80 -26.21
C THR A 22 -36.92 13.85 -27.28
N GLN A 23 -37.44 15.08 -27.01
CA GLN A 23 -37.09 16.22 -27.85
C GLN A 23 -35.57 16.35 -27.80
N ALA A 24 -34.95 16.36 -28.95
CA ALA A 24 -33.52 16.67 -29.05
C ALA A 24 -33.32 18.05 -28.40
N PRO A 25 -32.30 18.21 -27.56
CA PRO A 25 -32.07 19.50 -26.91
C PRO A 25 -31.86 20.59 -27.97
N VAL A 26 -32.55 21.69 -27.82
CA VAL A 26 -32.36 22.88 -28.69
C VAL A 26 -31.12 23.58 -28.18
N TYR A 27 -30.07 23.54 -28.97
CA TYR A 27 -28.80 24.19 -28.63
C TYR A 27 -28.89 25.67 -28.90
N SER A 28 -28.53 26.50 -27.91
CA SER A 28 -28.35 27.94 -28.10
C SER A 28 -26.92 28.21 -28.54
N ALA A 29 -26.77 28.84 -29.71
CA ALA A 29 -25.47 29.23 -30.25
C ALA A 29 -24.79 30.38 -29.47
N THR A 30 -25.49 31.00 -28.53
CA THR A 30 -25.00 32.13 -27.72
C THR A 30 -24.62 31.73 -26.29
N LEU A 31 -24.88 30.49 -25.86
CA LEU A 31 -24.51 29.99 -24.55
C LEU A 31 -23.21 29.23 -24.60
N ASP A 32 -22.20 29.68 -23.87
CA ASP A 32 -20.90 29.09 -23.84
C ASP A 32 -20.92 27.72 -23.12
N ALA A 33 -20.21 26.74 -23.70
CA ALA A 33 -19.95 25.48 -23.05
C ALA A 33 -18.98 25.67 -21.87
N PRO A 34 -19.05 24.80 -20.82
CA PRO A 34 -18.02 24.81 -19.78
C PRO A 34 -16.64 24.60 -20.37
N ALA A 35 -15.61 25.16 -19.74
CA ALA A 35 -14.22 25.01 -20.19
C ALA A 35 -13.42 24.06 -19.26
N GLY A 36 -12.32 23.51 -19.77
CA GLY A 36 -11.37 22.77 -18.94
C GLY A 36 -11.93 21.49 -18.32
N LEU A 37 -12.91 20.82 -18.97
CA LEU A 37 -13.46 19.58 -18.45
C LEU A 37 -12.35 18.56 -18.18
N SER A 38 -12.32 18.01 -16.97
CA SER A 38 -11.45 16.93 -16.56
C SER A 38 -12.23 15.79 -15.89
N ALA A 39 -11.67 14.59 -15.84
CA ALA A 39 -12.32 13.41 -15.32
C ALA A 39 -11.35 12.62 -14.44
N ALA A 40 -11.73 12.39 -13.18
CA ALA A 40 -11.01 11.56 -12.22
C ALA A 40 -11.78 10.26 -11.98
N ALA A 41 -11.15 9.12 -12.34
CA ALA A 41 -11.76 7.80 -12.17
C ALA A 41 -11.77 7.37 -10.71
N GLY A 42 -12.90 6.81 -10.24
CA GLY A 42 -13.10 6.20 -8.94
C GLY A 42 -13.76 4.82 -9.05
N ASN A 43 -14.14 4.23 -7.92
CA ASN A 43 -14.84 2.93 -7.89
C ASN A 43 -16.28 3.11 -8.37
N ALA A 44 -16.62 2.49 -9.50
CA ALA A 44 -17.91 2.56 -10.18
C ALA A 44 -18.42 4.00 -10.40
N GLN A 45 -17.51 4.98 -10.45
CA GLN A 45 -17.82 6.39 -10.59
C GLN A 45 -16.70 7.15 -11.29
N VAL A 46 -17.03 8.34 -11.77
CA VAL A 46 -16.07 9.34 -12.28
C VAL A 46 -16.47 10.70 -11.74
N VAL A 47 -15.52 11.40 -11.14
CA VAL A 47 -15.69 12.80 -10.74
C VAL A 47 -15.28 13.67 -11.94
N LEU A 48 -16.20 14.47 -12.41
CA LEU A 48 -16.00 15.47 -13.45
C LEU A 48 -15.82 16.84 -12.81
N THR A 49 -14.87 17.63 -13.28
CA THR A 49 -14.69 19.02 -12.89
C THR A 49 -14.44 19.87 -14.12
N TRP A 50 -14.93 21.11 -14.10
CA TRP A 50 -14.78 22.05 -15.20
C TRP A 50 -14.69 23.48 -14.68
N THR A 51 -14.42 24.41 -15.54
CA THR A 51 -14.53 25.83 -15.24
C THR A 51 -15.93 26.29 -15.64
N GLU A 52 -16.61 27.02 -14.75
CA GLU A 52 -17.94 27.56 -15.00
C GLU A 52 -17.97 28.39 -16.29
N ALA A 53 -19.05 28.24 -17.04
CA ALA A 53 -19.29 29.12 -18.18
C ALA A 53 -19.71 30.50 -17.70
N SER A 54 -19.12 31.54 -18.24
CA SER A 54 -19.62 32.92 -18.05
C SER A 54 -20.75 33.19 -19.01
N GLY A 55 -21.87 33.68 -18.53
CA GLY A 55 -23.01 33.98 -19.38
C GLY A 55 -24.13 34.75 -18.71
N SER A 56 -24.93 35.45 -19.52
CA SER A 56 -26.20 36.06 -19.11
C SER A 56 -27.27 35.56 -20.07
N PRO A 57 -28.35 34.94 -19.61
CA PRO A 57 -28.73 34.67 -18.19
C PRO A 57 -27.80 33.73 -17.46
N ALA A 58 -27.84 33.80 -16.11
CA ALA A 58 -27.01 32.98 -15.25
C ALA A 58 -27.24 31.46 -15.49
N VAL A 59 -26.22 30.67 -15.30
CA VAL A 59 -26.28 29.20 -15.34
C VAL A 59 -27.24 28.70 -14.28
N SER A 60 -28.14 27.80 -14.64
CA SER A 60 -29.11 27.18 -13.74
C SER A 60 -28.83 25.72 -13.48
N ASP A 61 -28.09 25.05 -14.39
CA ASP A 61 -27.71 23.62 -14.28
C ASP A 61 -26.59 23.27 -15.29
N TYR A 62 -26.05 22.05 -15.13
CA TYR A 62 -25.18 21.42 -16.10
C TYR A 62 -25.75 20.06 -16.51
N LEU A 63 -25.88 19.83 -17.82
CA LEU A 63 -26.29 18.52 -18.33
C LEU A 63 -25.04 17.68 -18.60
N VAL A 64 -24.95 16.51 -17.96
CA VAL A 64 -23.84 15.60 -18.09
C VAL A 64 -24.25 14.40 -18.93
N GLN A 65 -23.44 14.04 -19.91
CA GLN A 65 -23.61 12.84 -20.73
C GLN A 65 -22.37 11.96 -20.68
N TYR A 66 -22.58 10.64 -20.78
CA TYR A 66 -21.53 9.65 -20.85
C TYR A 66 -21.83 8.61 -21.94
N SER A 67 -20.77 7.99 -22.44
CA SER A 67 -20.81 6.96 -23.49
C SER A 67 -19.84 5.84 -23.16
N SER A 68 -20.26 4.58 -23.31
CA SER A 68 -19.42 3.39 -23.16
C SER A 68 -18.98 2.76 -24.49
N ASP A 69 -19.38 3.33 -25.62
CA ASP A 69 -19.15 2.78 -26.98
C ASP A 69 -18.29 3.72 -27.85
N GLY A 70 -17.41 4.49 -27.23
CA GLY A 70 -16.51 5.38 -27.92
C GLY A 70 -17.15 6.70 -28.40
N GLY A 71 -18.34 7.04 -27.92
CA GLY A 71 -19.05 8.28 -28.28
C GLY A 71 -20.08 8.09 -29.41
N VAL A 72 -20.41 6.85 -29.78
CA VAL A 72 -21.44 6.58 -30.78
C VAL A 72 -22.83 6.86 -30.18
N ASN A 73 -23.10 6.33 -28.99
CA ASN A 73 -24.34 6.60 -28.25
C ASN A 73 -24.01 7.30 -26.92
N TRP A 74 -24.88 8.25 -26.54
CA TRP A 74 -24.71 9.04 -25.33
C TRP A 74 -25.93 8.87 -24.43
N SER A 75 -25.67 8.54 -23.16
CA SER A 75 -26.67 8.50 -22.09
C SER A 75 -26.55 9.73 -21.24
N GLN A 76 -27.69 10.29 -20.82
CA GLN A 76 -27.71 11.40 -19.86
C GLN A 76 -27.58 10.85 -18.44
N PHE A 77 -26.71 11.45 -17.64
CA PHE A 77 -26.66 11.22 -16.20
C PHE A 77 -27.72 12.08 -15.51
N THR A 78 -28.57 11.45 -14.73
CA THR A 78 -29.64 12.15 -14.00
C THR A 78 -29.12 12.57 -12.63
N HIS A 79 -29.22 13.85 -12.33
CA HIS A 79 -28.88 14.47 -11.05
C HIS A 79 -29.86 15.62 -10.73
N ASN A 80 -29.79 16.11 -9.51
CA ASN A 80 -30.53 17.34 -9.15
C ASN A 80 -29.84 18.54 -9.80
N ALA A 81 -30.62 19.56 -10.18
CA ALA A 81 -30.07 20.79 -10.74
C ALA A 81 -29.03 21.40 -9.78
N SER A 82 -27.87 21.75 -10.30
CA SER A 82 -26.76 22.36 -9.56
C SER A 82 -25.96 23.29 -10.47
N THR A 83 -25.49 24.39 -9.90
CA THR A 83 -24.54 25.31 -10.55
C THR A 83 -23.08 24.98 -10.19
N ASP A 84 -22.84 23.95 -9.42
CA ASP A 84 -21.48 23.55 -9.07
C ASP A 84 -20.69 23.09 -10.32
N ALA A 85 -19.46 23.53 -10.44
CA ALA A 85 -18.57 23.15 -11.55
C ALA A 85 -17.95 21.74 -11.35
N THR A 86 -18.70 20.84 -10.73
CA THR A 86 -18.31 19.45 -10.50
C THR A 86 -19.52 18.54 -10.47
N GLN A 87 -19.36 17.31 -10.95
CA GLN A 87 -20.40 16.27 -10.87
C GLN A 87 -19.77 14.90 -10.73
N THR A 88 -20.25 14.10 -9.79
CA THR A 88 -19.87 12.69 -9.68
C THR A 88 -20.89 11.83 -10.44
N VAL A 89 -20.44 11.22 -11.53
CA VAL A 89 -21.23 10.24 -12.29
C VAL A 89 -21.03 8.86 -11.67
N THR A 90 -22.11 8.29 -11.10
CA THR A 90 -22.11 7.01 -10.39
C THR A 90 -22.81 5.91 -11.19
N GLY A 91 -22.72 4.65 -10.72
CA GLY A 91 -23.37 3.51 -11.38
C GLY A 91 -22.63 3.02 -12.62
N LEU A 92 -21.38 3.41 -12.80
CA LEU A 92 -20.55 3.00 -13.92
C LEU A 92 -19.95 1.60 -13.66
N VAL A 93 -19.65 0.88 -14.75
CA VAL A 93 -18.99 -0.43 -14.68
C VAL A 93 -17.48 -0.22 -14.63
N ASN A 94 -16.82 -0.76 -13.60
CA ASN A 94 -15.36 -0.72 -13.50
C ASN A 94 -14.69 -1.42 -14.71
N ASN A 95 -13.52 -0.92 -15.11
CA ASN A 95 -12.73 -1.37 -16.27
C ASN A 95 -13.41 -1.17 -17.64
N THR A 96 -14.54 -0.46 -17.69
CA THR A 96 -15.14 0.01 -18.92
C THR A 96 -14.70 1.44 -19.19
N THR A 97 -14.17 1.70 -20.38
CA THR A 97 -13.76 3.05 -20.77
C THR A 97 -14.98 3.86 -21.18
N TYR A 98 -15.18 4.98 -20.50
CA TYR A 98 -16.26 5.93 -20.81
C TYR A 98 -15.70 7.21 -21.38
N ARG A 99 -16.53 7.88 -22.20
CA ARG A 99 -16.36 9.26 -22.60
C ARG A 99 -17.41 10.12 -21.92
N PHE A 100 -17.05 11.33 -21.51
CA PHE A 100 -17.91 12.28 -20.81
C PHE A 100 -17.89 13.62 -21.51
N ARG A 101 -19.04 14.29 -21.52
CA ARG A 101 -19.18 15.67 -21.98
C ARG A 101 -20.22 16.40 -21.14
N VAL A 102 -20.06 17.71 -21.03
CA VAL A 102 -20.91 18.56 -20.18
C VAL A 102 -21.41 19.74 -21.00
N TYR A 103 -22.58 20.17 -20.69
CA TYR A 103 -23.25 21.30 -21.30
C TYR A 103 -23.67 22.29 -20.22
N THR A 104 -23.68 23.56 -20.52
CA THR A 104 -24.30 24.60 -19.68
C THR A 104 -25.78 24.64 -19.98
N VAL A 105 -26.61 24.86 -18.94
CA VAL A 105 -28.07 25.01 -19.02
C VAL A 105 -28.47 26.33 -18.35
N ASN A 106 -29.29 27.13 -19.02
CA ASN A 106 -29.93 28.31 -18.46
C ASN A 106 -31.33 28.51 -19.05
N SER A 107 -31.97 29.64 -18.80
CA SER A 107 -33.33 29.93 -19.31
C SER A 107 -33.42 29.99 -20.84
N ASP A 108 -32.32 30.27 -21.54
CA ASP A 108 -32.28 30.40 -23.01
C ASP A 108 -32.06 29.06 -23.70
N GLY A 109 -31.69 28.00 -22.95
CA GLY A 109 -31.54 26.67 -23.47
C GLY A 109 -30.24 25.94 -22.99
N VAL A 110 -29.65 25.16 -23.87
CA VAL A 110 -28.51 24.32 -23.60
C VAL A 110 -27.37 24.68 -24.57
N SER A 111 -26.16 24.81 -24.06
CA SER A 111 -24.96 25.10 -24.86
C SER A 111 -24.58 23.95 -25.79
N LEU A 112 -23.59 24.15 -26.65
CA LEU A 112 -22.83 23.04 -27.25
C LEU A 112 -22.09 22.25 -26.15
N PRO A 113 -21.76 20.97 -26.40
CA PRO A 113 -20.99 20.18 -25.43
C PRO A 113 -19.54 20.63 -25.35
N THR A 114 -18.92 20.35 -24.19
CA THR A 114 -17.46 20.36 -24.07
C THR A 114 -16.81 19.35 -25.06
N ALA A 115 -15.54 19.50 -25.33
CA ALA A 115 -14.74 18.39 -25.83
C ALA A 115 -14.85 17.21 -24.85
N ALA A 116 -15.00 15.98 -25.40
CA ALA A 116 -15.17 14.80 -24.56
C ALA A 116 -13.85 14.39 -23.89
N VAL A 117 -13.91 14.12 -22.59
CA VAL A 117 -12.81 13.52 -21.82
C VAL A 117 -13.05 12.02 -21.62
N ILE A 118 -11.97 11.28 -21.40
CA ILE A 118 -12.00 9.83 -21.24
C ILE A 118 -11.61 9.48 -19.80
N ALA A 119 -12.37 8.57 -19.18
CA ALA A 119 -11.99 7.93 -17.93
C ALA A 119 -12.46 6.48 -17.89
N THR A 120 -11.67 5.65 -17.22
CA THR A 120 -12.02 4.26 -16.96
C THR A 120 -12.19 4.08 -15.45
N PRO A 121 -13.43 3.99 -14.95
CA PRO A 121 -13.67 3.68 -13.53
C PRO A 121 -12.90 2.44 -13.13
N LYS A 122 -12.30 2.50 -11.98
CA LYS A 122 -11.59 1.36 -11.39
C LYS A 122 -11.67 1.46 -9.88
N VAL A 123 -11.59 0.31 -9.22
CA VAL A 123 -11.39 0.31 -7.77
C VAL A 123 -9.99 0.85 -7.52
N THR A 124 -9.92 2.05 -6.95
CA THR A 124 -8.70 2.52 -6.28
C THR A 124 -8.88 2.17 -4.81
N HIS A 125 -8.28 1.07 -4.41
CA HIS A 125 -8.22 0.74 -3.01
C HIS A 125 -6.90 1.29 -2.47
N THR A 126 -6.99 2.11 -1.45
CA THR A 126 -5.86 2.51 -0.64
C THR A 126 -5.83 1.57 0.55
N ALA A 127 -4.70 0.94 0.82
CA ALA A 127 -4.55 0.12 2.01
C ALA A 127 -4.92 0.94 3.25
N ASN A 128 -5.77 0.38 4.13
CA ASN A 128 -6.24 1.10 5.31
C ASN A 128 -5.14 1.24 6.37
N ASP A 129 -4.25 0.25 6.43
CA ASP A 129 -3.19 0.12 7.44
C ASP A 129 -1.83 -0.23 6.81
N PRO A 130 -1.32 0.54 5.83
CA PRO A 130 0.00 0.27 5.26
C PRO A 130 1.08 0.49 6.31
N ALA A 131 2.21 -0.20 6.17
CA ALA A 131 3.36 0.04 7.02
C ALA A 131 3.91 1.45 6.80
N VAL A 132 4.31 2.11 7.90
CA VAL A 132 4.84 3.48 7.87
C VAL A 132 6.31 3.49 7.47
N PHE A 133 7.10 2.50 7.94
CA PHE A 133 8.52 2.39 7.67
C PHE A 133 8.82 1.12 6.87
N SER A 134 9.81 1.19 5.99
CA SER A 134 10.16 0.07 5.11
C SER A 134 11.27 -0.81 5.71
N ALA A 135 11.10 -2.12 5.60
CA ALA A 135 12.19 -3.08 5.80
C ALA A 135 13.26 -2.97 4.70
N CYS A 136 12.89 -2.43 3.54
CA CYS A 136 13.75 -2.34 2.38
C CYS A 136 13.72 -0.93 1.76
N PRO A 137 14.30 0.07 2.43
CA PRO A 137 14.43 1.39 1.87
C PRO A 137 15.22 1.34 0.56
N THR A 138 14.79 2.15 -0.42
CA THR A 138 15.41 2.23 -1.75
C THR A 138 16.08 3.59 -1.94
N ALA A 139 17.02 3.67 -2.87
CA ALA A 139 17.65 4.95 -3.24
C ALA A 139 16.67 5.98 -3.84
N ALA A 140 15.49 5.53 -4.28
CA ALA A 140 14.39 6.39 -4.70
C ALA A 140 13.52 6.89 -3.52
N ALA A 141 13.71 6.38 -2.30
CA ALA A 141 13.34 7.11 -1.11
C ALA A 141 14.01 8.48 -1.21
N PRO A 142 13.29 9.60 -0.89
CA PRO A 142 13.74 10.92 -1.33
C PRO A 142 15.19 11.19 -0.96
N ALA A 143 15.84 11.96 -1.79
CA ALA A 143 17.25 12.30 -1.68
C ALA A 143 17.63 12.62 -0.23
N GLY A 144 18.41 11.76 0.41
CA GLY A 144 18.84 11.93 1.79
C GLY A 144 18.75 10.70 2.70
N SER A 145 18.06 9.60 2.31
CA SER A 145 18.19 8.35 3.07
C SER A 145 19.58 7.75 2.83
N THR A 146 20.34 7.57 3.89
CA THR A 146 21.72 7.04 3.81
C THR A 146 21.76 5.52 3.64
N VAL A 147 20.62 4.84 3.77
CA VAL A 147 20.56 3.38 3.68
C VAL A 147 19.57 2.97 2.61
N ALA A 148 20.09 2.59 1.45
CA ALA A 148 19.34 1.92 0.40
C ALA A 148 19.77 0.46 0.32
N ILE A 149 18.81 -0.45 0.18
CA ILE A 149 19.11 -1.86 -0.11
C ILE A 149 19.78 -1.94 -1.48
N ALA A 150 20.94 -2.59 -1.53
CA ALA A 150 21.67 -2.78 -2.77
C ALA A 150 20.91 -3.70 -3.74
N ALA A 151 21.09 -3.46 -5.04
CA ALA A 151 20.55 -4.34 -6.07
C ALA A 151 21.07 -5.78 -5.91
N ALA A 152 20.19 -6.76 -6.12
CA ALA A 152 20.47 -8.19 -5.94
C ALA A 152 21.53 -8.73 -6.91
N GLY A 153 21.79 -8.04 -8.03
CA GLY A 153 22.75 -8.43 -9.03
C GLY A 153 22.28 -9.54 -9.97
N PHE A 154 21.00 -9.87 -10.00
CA PHE A 154 20.44 -10.82 -10.96
C PHE A 154 20.33 -10.19 -12.34
N SER A 155 20.72 -10.94 -13.38
CA SER A 155 20.76 -10.46 -14.77
C SER A 155 19.39 -10.49 -15.47
N ASP A 156 18.44 -11.25 -14.93
CA ASP A 156 17.12 -11.54 -15.54
C ASP A 156 15.96 -10.80 -14.86
N VAL A 157 16.24 -9.96 -13.88
CA VAL A 157 15.22 -9.15 -13.19
C VAL A 157 15.81 -7.86 -12.63
N THR A 158 15.02 -6.77 -12.74
CA THR A 158 15.27 -5.51 -12.03
C THR A 158 14.05 -5.22 -11.18
N SER A 159 14.13 -5.46 -9.88
CA SER A 159 13.00 -5.32 -8.95
C SER A 159 13.48 -5.09 -7.53
N THR A 160 13.09 -3.94 -6.97
CA THR A 160 13.39 -3.62 -5.56
C THR A 160 12.81 -4.64 -4.57
N LYS A 161 11.73 -5.35 -4.96
CA LYS A 161 11.15 -6.41 -4.14
C LYS A 161 12.01 -7.68 -4.15
N VAL A 162 12.63 -7.99 -5.28
CA VAL A 162 13.61 -9.09 -5.38
C VAL A 162 14.90 -8.72 -4.64
N ASP A 163 15.35 -7.48 -4.78
CA ASP A 163 16.51 -6.96 -4.04
C ASP A 163 16.31 -7.11 -2.53
N CYS A 164 15.13 -6.74 -2.05
CA CYS A 164 14.72 -6.85 -0.66
C CYS A 164 14.85 -8.30 -0.12
N ILE A 165 14.19 -9.26 -0.76
CA ILE A 165 14.22 -10.65 -0.28
C ILE A 165 15.59 -11.32 -0.49
N LYS A 166 16.40 -10.81 -1.40
CA LYS A 166 17.80 -11.24 -1.54
C LYS A 166 18.67 -10.71 -0.41
N TYR A 167 18.52 -9.44 -0.07
CA TYR A 167 19.25 -8.79 1.02
C TYR A 167 19.08 -9.55 2.34
N TYR A 168 17.85 -9.93 2.68
CA TYR A 168 17.53 -10.72 3.88
C TYR A 168 17.83 -12.22 3.73
N GLY A 169 18.44 -12.68 2.65
CA GLY A 169 18.76 -14.08 2.44
C GLY A 169 17.54 -15.00 2.24
N ILE A 170 16.34 -14.44 2.06
CA ILE A 170 15.10 -15.21 1.83
C ILE A 170 15.21 -15.95 0.50
N THR A 171 15.72 -15.29 -0.55
CA THR A 171 16.03 -15.94 -1.83
C THR A 171 17.54 -16.04 -2.06
N LYS A 172 17.96 -17.12 -2.70
CA LYS A 172 19.35 -17.30 -3.19
C LYS A 172 19.44 -17.16 -4.73
N GLY A 173 18.30 -16.94 -5.42
CA GLY A 173 18.20 -17.06 -6.86
C GLY A 173 17.91 -18.51 -7.28
N THR A 174 17.81 -18.74 -8.59
CA THR A 174 17.82 -20.08 -9.21
C THR A 174 19.25 -20.51 -9.57
N THR A 175 20.09 -19.50 -9.87
CA THR A 175 21.55 -19.62 -9.95
C THR A 175 22.17 -18.45 -9.19
N ALA A 176 23.50 -18.34 -9.20
CA ALA A 176 24.20 -17.20 -8.60
C ALA A 176 23.83 -15.86 -9.26
N THR A 177 23.43 -15.86 -10.53
CA THR A 177 23.18 -14.66 -11.35
C THR A 177 21.76 -14.56 -11.91
N THR A 178 20.88 -15.52 -11.64
CA THR A 178 19.50 -15.52 -12.15
C THR A 178 18.49 -15.74 -11.04
N TYR A 179 17.34 -15.08 -11.16
CA TYR A 179 16.21 -15.18 -10.24
C TYR A 179 15.07 -16.02 -10.81
N SER A 180 14.91 -16.05 -12.12
CA SER A 180 13.79 -16.68 -12.86
C SER A 180 12.43 -16.15 -12.42
N PRO A 181 12.12 -14.86 -12.65
CA PRO A 181 10.94 -14.17 -12.08
C PRO A 181 9.59 -14.77 -12.50
N LEU A 182 9.53 -15.43 -13.66
CA LEU A 182 8.31 -16.01 -14.22
C LEU A 182 8.10 -17.47 -13.82
N ASP A 183 9.11 -18.15 -13.26
CA ASP A 183 8.97 -19.54 -12.82
C ASP A 183 7.94 -19.65 -11.70
N LEU A 184 7.15 -20.70 -11.72
CA LEU A 184 6.14 -20.97 -10.71
C LEU A 184 6.81 -21.45 -9.42
N VAL A 185 6.22 -21.07 -8.29
CA VAL A 185 6.70 -21.44 -6.95
C VAL A 185 6.01 -22.70 -6.48
N THR A 186 6.77 -23.75 -6.21
CA THR A 186 6.25 -24.97 -5.61
C THR A 186 6.11 -24.82 -4.08
N ARG A 187 5.31 -25.70 -3.47
CA ARG A 187 5.06 -25.66 -2.03
C ARG A 187 6.34 -25.93 -1.20
N TRP A 188 7.24 -26.81 -1.67
CA TRP A 188 8.51 -27.01 -0.97
C TRP A 188 9.43 -25.78 -1.05
N GLN A 189 9.45 -25.08 -2.20
CA GLN A 189 10.20 -23.81 -2.32
C GLN A 189 9.61 -22.76 -1.37
N MET A 190 8.28 -22.71 -1.29
CA MET A 190 7.59 -21.81 -0.38
C MET A 190 7.94 -22.07 1.08
N ALA A 191 8.07 -23.33 1.51
CA ALA A 191 8.52 -23.67 2.86
C ALA A 191 9.90 -23.08 3.18
N LEU A 192 10.86 -23.18 2.26
CA LEU A 192 12.19 -22.59 2.41
C LEU A 192 12.13 -21.05 2.48
N PHE A 193 11.30 -20.40 1.69
CA PHE A 193 11.15 -18.95 1.74
C PHE A 193 10.51 -18.49 3.06
N LEU A 194 9.48 -19.20 3.53
CA LEU A 194 8.79 -18.88 4.77
C LEU A 194 9.67 -19.06 6.00
N THR A 195 10.47 -20.12 6.09
CA THR A 195 11.40 -20.32 7.22
C THR A 195 12.48 -19.24 7.26
N ARG A 196 13.04 -18.88 6.11
CA ARG A 196 14.03 -17.80 6.02
C ARG A 196 13.43 -16.44 6.36
N MET A 197 12.19 -16.18 5.91
CA MET A 197 11.47 -14.97 6.26
C MET A 197 11.12 -14.93 7.76
N ALA A 198 10.72 -16.06 8.34
CA ALA A 198 10.41 -16.17 9.76
C ALA A 198 11.59 -15.74 10.63
N THR A 199 12.81 -16.19 10.31
CA THR A 199 14.03 -15.84 11.05
C THR A 199 14.24 -14.33 11.11
N VAL A 200 14.18 -13.62 9.98
CA VAL A 200 14.39 -12.16 9.94
C VAL A 200 13.20 -11.38 10.47
N SER A 201 12.04 -12.01 10.61
CA SER A 201 10.81 -11.42 11.19
C SER A 201 10.72 -11.59 12.71
N GLY A 202 11.78 -12.05 13.36
CA GLY A 202 11.82 -12.25 14.82
C GLY A 202 11.05 -13.49 15.29
N ILE A 203 10.78 -14.47 14.42
CA ILE A 203 10.12 -15.72 14.76
C ILE A 203 11.17 -16.78 15.05
N THR A 204 11.12 -17.39 16.21
CA THR A 204 11.94 -18.55 16.56
C THR A 204 11.42 -19.79 15.85
N LEU A 205 12.25 -20.40 15.02
CA LEU A 205 11.93 -21.66 14.35
C LEU A 205 11.95 -22.83 15.36
N GLY A 206 11.06 -23.79 15.14
CA GLY A 206 11.12 -25.09 15.83
C GLY A 206 12.32 -25.92 15.36
N ASP A 207 12.52 -27.08 15.99
CA ASP A 207 13.63 -28.00 15.72
C ASP A 207 13.52 -28.74 14.36
N GLY A 208 12.35 -28.61 13.67
CA GLY A 208 12.08 -29.30 12.41
C GLY A 208 11.88 -30.80 12.55
N SER A 209 11.64 -31.31 13.76
CA SER A 209 11.27 -32.71 13.99
C SER A 209 10.03 -33.11 13.20
N ASP A 210 9.93 -34.38 12.82
CA ASP A 210 8.88 -34.93 11.96
C ASP A 210 7.47 -34.59 12.48
N GLN A 211 6.68 -33.98 11.62
CA GLN A 211 5.31 -33.56 11.88
C GLN A 211 4.26 -34.46 11.20
N GLY A 212 4.68 -35.64 10.73
CA GLY A 212 3.81 -36.68 10.21
C GLY A 212 3.41 -36.53 8.74
N PHE A 213 4.13 -35.72 7.95
CA PHE A 213 3.93 -35.69 6.50
C PHE A 213 4.67 -36.82 5.80
N THR A 214 3.94 -37.72 5.16
CA THR A 214 4.50 -38.95 4.55
C THR A 214 5.07 -38.71 3.14
N ASP A 215 4.68 -37.63 2.49
CA ASP A 215 5.00 -37.32 1.08
C ASP A 215 6.24 -36.42 0.91
N ILE A 216 6.93 -36.08 1.99
CA ILE A 216 8.16 -35.27 1.94
C ILE A 216 9.43 -36.12 2.08
N SER A 217 9.33 -37.42 2.32
CA SER A 217 10.46 -38.31 2.59
C SER A 217 11.49 -38.38 1.44
N GLY A 218 11.04 -38.14 0.20
CA GLY A 218 11.92 -38.07 -0.99
C GLY A 218 12.62 -36.71 -1.21
N LYS A 219 12.37 -35.71 -0.35
CA LYS A 219 13.00 -34.40 -0.44
C LYS A 219 14.32 -34.35 0.37
N SER A 220 15.16 -33.36 0.06
CA SER A 220 16.39 -33.14 0.86
C SER A 220 16.08 -32.83 2.33
N ALA A 221 17.02 -33.09 3.22
CA ALA A 221 16.86 -32.80 4.65
C ALA A 221 16.51 -31.34 4.93
N GLU A 222 17.09 -30.37 4.17
CA GLU A 222 16.74 -28.94 4.30
C GLU A 222 15.26 -28.70 4.01
N ILE A 223 14.69 -29.33 2.98
CA ILE A 223 13.28 -29.20 2.63
C ILE A 223 12.39 -29.85 3.68
N GLN A 224 12.72 -31.08 4.11
CA GLN A 224 11.96 -31.77 5.16
C GLN A 224 11.92 -30.95 6.45
N THR A 225 13.08 -30.45 6.89
CA THR A 225 13.18 -29.56 8.06
C THR A 225 12.32 -28.31 7.89
N ALA A 226 12.40 -27.62 6.74
CA ALA A 226 11.63 -26.42 6.51
C ALA A 226 10.10 -26.68 6.52
N VAL A 227 9.64 -27.76 5.90
CA VAL A 227 8.22 -28.14 5.90
C VAL A 227 7.74 -28.45 7.32
N ASN A 228 8.53 -29.18 8.11
CA ASN A 228 8.20 -29.49 9.51
C ASN A 228 8.19 -28.22 10.37
N GLN A 229 9.13 -27.30 10.19
CA GLN A 229 9.17 -26.02 10.91
C GLN A 229 7.96 -25.14 10.65
N ILE A 230 7.53 -25.01 9.38
CA ILE A 230 6.31 -24.22 9.09
C ILE A 230 5.03 -24.92 9.58
N LYS A 231 5.05 -26.24 9.77
CA LYS A 231 3.97 -26.98 10.44
C LYS A 231 3.99 -26.72 11.93
N GLN A 232 5.15 -26.77 12.60
CA GLN A 232 5.32 -26.45 14.02
C GLN A 232 4.88 -25.01 14.32
N LEU A 233 5.10 -24.08 13.41
CA LEU A 233 4.64 -22.69 13.50
C LEU A 233 3.16 -22.51 13.13
N GLU A 234 2.45 -23.57 12.76
CA GLU A 234 1.06 -23.50 12.30
C GLU A 234 0.85 -22.61 11.03
N ILE A 235 1.91 -22.33 10.30
CA ILE A 235 1.84 -21.61 9.02
C ILE A 235 1.20 -22.50 7.96
N THR A 236 1.46 -23.81 8.01
CA THR A 236 0.79 -24.80 7.16
C THR A 236 0.05 -25.85 7.99
N THR A 237 -1.06 -26.33 7.48
CA THR A 237 -1.77 -27.50 8.00
C THR A 237 -1.55 -28.75 7.16
N GLY A 238 -0.89 -28.61 6.01
CA GLY A 238 -0.83 -29.62 4.96
C GLY A 238 -2.00 -29.48 3.97
N THR A 239 -2.03 -30.33 2.98
CA THR A 239 -3.19 -30.53 2.08
C THR A 239 -4.16 -31.53 2.68
N THR A 240 -3.65 -32.46 3.48
CA THR A 240 -4.40 -33.33 4.40
C THR A 240 -3.66 -33.38 5.74
N ALA A 241 -4.15 -34.16 6.68
CA ALA A 241 -3.47 -34.34 7.97
C ALA A 241 -2.06 -34.96 7.84
N THR A 242 -1.81 -35.73 6.78
CA THR A 242 -0.56 -36.49 6.57
C THR A 242 0.16 -36.17 5.26
N THR A 243 -0.35 -35.26 4.46
CA THR A 243 0.29 -34.86 3.19
C THR A 243 0.52 -33.35 3.11
N TYR A 244 1.67 -32.97 2.62
CA TYR A 244 2.06 -31.57 2.37
C TYR A 244 1.88 -31.18 0.92
N ASP A 245 2.00 -32.11 -0.01
CA ASP A 245 2.00 -31.95 -1.46
C ASP A 245 3.13 -31.02 -1.96
N PRO A 246 4.41 -31.41 -1.74
CA PRO A 246 5.53 -30.51 -1.88
C PRO A 246 5.74 -29.99 -3.31
N ASP A 247 5.38 -30.75 -4.34
CA ASP A 247 5.66 -30.42 -5.74
C ASP A 247 4.55 -29.60 -6.42
N SER A 248 3.40 -29.49 -5.81
CA SER A 248 2.30 -28.67 -6.32
C SER A 248 2.64 -27.18 -6.26
N VAL A 249 2.15 -26.44 -7.24
CA VAL A 249 2.33 -24.99 -7.33
C VAL A 249 1.45 -24.27 -6.31
N VAL A 250 2.00 -23.25 -5.65
CA VAL A 250 1.28 -22.40 -4.72
C VAL A 250 0.34 -21.46 -5.47
N THR A 251 -0.93 -21.39 -5.04
CA THR A 251 -1.89 -20.39 -5.54
C THR A 251 -1.81 -19.09 -4.76
N ARG A 252 -2.42 -18.01 -5.28
CA ARG A 252 -2.49 -16.72 -4.60
C ARG A 252 -3.28 -16.81 -3.29
N GLU A 253 -4.33 -17.63 -3.22
CA GLU A 253 -5.07 -17.92 -1.98
C GLU A 253 -4.14 -18.56 -0.94
N GLN A 254 -3.40 -19.61 -1.33
CA GLN A 254 -2.48 -20.29 -0.41
C GLN A 254 -1.36 -19.36 0.05
N MET A 255 -0.84 -18.50 -0.85
CA MET A 255 0.15 -17.49 -0.49
C MET A 255 -0.40 -16.52 0.57
N ALA A 256 -1.63 -16.06 0.41
CA ALA A 256 -2.25 -15.19 1.39
C ALA A 256 -2.33 -15.86 2.78
N LEU A 257 -2.77 -17.12 2.83
CA LEU A 257 -2.81 -17.90 4.07
C LEU A 257 -1.43 -18.03 4.74
N PHE A 258 -0.42 -18.38 3.96
CA PHE A 258 0.95 -18.55 4.49
C PHE A 258 1.49 -17.25 5.08
N ILE A 259 1.38 -16.14 4.36
CA ILE A 259 1.88 -14.85 4.84
C ILE A 259 1.04 -14.34 6.01
N HIS A 260 -0.29 -14.47 5.96
CA HIS A 260 -1.16 -14.08 7.06
C HIS A 260 -0.80 -14.82 8.37
N ARG A 261 -0.64 -16.15 8.30
CA ARG A 261 -0.27 -16.97 9.45
C ARG A 261 1.14 -16.65 9.95
N LEU A 262 2.10 -16.37 9.05
CA LEU A 262 3.44 -15.94 9.43
C LEU A 262 3.39 -14.59 10.16
N LEU A 263 2.66 -13.61 9.64
CA LEU A 263 2.56 -12.29 10.27
C LEU A 263 1.93 -12.33 11.66
N LYS A 264 1.02 -13.27 11.92
CA LYS A 264 0.46 -13.51 13.28
C LYS A 264 1.51 -13.99 14.30
N LYS A 265 2.63 -14.52 13.85
CA LYS A 265 3.73 -15.00 14.73
C LYS A 265 4.88 -13.99 14.79
N ALA A 266 5.00 -13.10 13.79
CA ALA A 266 6.10 -12.16 13.68
C ALA A 266 6.09 -11.11 14.78
N THR A 267 7.28 -10.62 15.14
CA THR A 267 7.41 -9.41 15.96
C THR A 267 7.06 -8.21 15.10
N VAL A 268 6.15 -7.37 15.60
CA VAL A 268 5.75 -6.14 14.91
C VAL A 268 6.92 -5.16 14.89
N GLY A 269 7.19 -4.60 13.73
CA GLY A 269 8.21 -3.57 13.57
C GLY A 269 7.69 -2.16 13.79
N PRO A 270 8.59 -1.18 13.83
CA PRO A 270 8.19 0.22 13.91
C PRO A 270 7.28 0.58 12.73
N GLY A 271 6.14 1.19 13.03
CA GLY A 271 5.14 1.55 12.02
C GLY A 271 4.41 0.38 11.35
N GLY A 272 4.60 -0.84 11.81
CA GLY A 272 3.85 -2.01 11.35
C GLY A 272 2.47 -2.11 12.01
N ASN A 273 1.55 -2.83 11.37
CA ASN A 273 0.14 -2.95 11.77
C ASN A 273 -0.33 -4.40 11.88
N THR A 274 0.55 -5.30 12.35
CA THR A 274 0.23 -6.74 12.44
C THR A 274 -0.17 -7.20 13.82
N GLU A 275 -0.05 -6.35 14.84
CA GLU A 275 -0.39 -6.70 16.20
C GLU A 275 -1.73 -6.08 16.61
N TYR A 276 -2.66 -6.95 16.92
CA TYR A 276 -3.95 -6.58 17.47
C TYR A 276 -4.28 -7.54 18.63
N VAL A 277 -4.49 -6.98 19.80
CA VAL A 277 -4.93 -7.75 20.95
C VAL A 277 -6.44 -7.66 21.03
N SER A 278 -7.14 -8.71 20.62
CA SER A 278 -8.59 -8.75 20.75
C SER A 278 -9.01 -9.33 22.10
N GLY A 279 -9.72 -8.53 22.86
CA GLY A 279 -10.43 -8.97 24.07
C GLY A 279 -9.56 -9.58 25.16
N SER A 280 -10.15 -10.48 25.95
CA SER A 280 -9.52 -11.07 27.13
C SER A 280 -8.60 -12.25 26.85
N SER A 281 -8.43 -12.69 25.61
CA SER A 281 -7.64 -13.87 25.26
C SER A 281 -6.15 -13.60 25.04
N GLY A 282 -5.75 -12.34 24.84
CA GLY A 282 -4.36 -11.97 24.55
C GLY A 282 -3.82 -12.52 23.22
N ALA A 283 -4.68 -13.07 22.36
CA ALA A 283 -4.28 -13.61 21.08
C ALA A 283 -3.89 -12.48 20.12
N LYS A 284 -2.74 -12.61 19.46
CA LYS A 284 -2.33 -11.72 18.40
C LYS A 284 -3.15 -11.99 17.16
N GLU A 285 -3.79 -10.97 16.65
CA GLU A 285 -4.52 -10.99 15.38
C GLU A 285 -3.99 -9.91 14.46
N ILE A 286 -4.12 -10.13 13.17
CA ILE A 286 -3.81 -9.08 12.20
C ILE A 286 -4.99 -8.10 12.18
N LYS A 287 -4.70 -6.83 12.35
CA LYS A 287 -5.68 -5.78 12.21
C LYS A 287 -6.21 -5.82 10.78
N SER A 288 -7.47 -6.20 10.63
CA SER A 288 -8.15 -6.28 9.34
C SER A 288 -9.61 -5.89 9.49
N VAL A 289 -10.15 -5.34 8.41
CA VAL A 289 -11.60 -5.14 8.25
C VAL A 289 -12.05 -6.18 7.23
N ASP A 290 -12.73 -7.21 7.67
CA ASP A 290 -13.11 -8.40 6.89
C ASP A 290 -13.88 -8.12 5.59
N THR A 291 -14.49 -6.95 5.49
CA THR A 291 -15.42 -6.62 4.41
C THR A 291 -14.88 -5.63 3.40
N ASP A 292 -13.70 -5.07 3.62
CA ASP A 292 -13.22 -3.91 2.85
C ASP A 292 -12.16 -4.26 1.80
N HIS A 293 -12.41 -5.30 1.01
CA HIS A 293 -11.50 -5.68 -0.08
C HIS A 293 -12.04 -5.43 -1.48
N ASN A 294 -13.35 -5.30 -1.65
CA ASN A 294 -14.04 -5.13 -2.94
C ASN A 294 -13.73 -6.19 -4.02
N PHE A 295 -13.17 -7.34 -3.66
CA PHE A 295 -12.94 -8.42 -4.60
C PHE A 295 -14.23 -9.17 -4.90
N THR A 296 -14.51 -9.40 -6.18
CA THR A 296 -15.76 -10.02 -6.66
C THR A 296 -15.62 -11.52 -6.92
N ASP A 297 -14.39 -12.04 -6.91
CA ASP A 297 -14.06 -13.42 -7.29
C ASP A 297 -13.71 -14.34 -6.11
N LEU A 298 -14.02 -13.92 -4.87
CA LEU A 298 -13.76 -14.73 -3.68
C LEU A 298 -14.89 -15.73 -3.35
N THR A 299 -16.00 -15.67 -4.05
CA THR A 299 -17.20 -16.50 -3.76
C THR A 299 -16.96 -18.01 -3.91
N GLY A 300 -15.94 -18.43 -4.64
CA GLY A 300 -15.55 -19.85 -4.80
C GLY A 300 -14.62 -20.37 -3.68
N ILE A 301 -14.18 -19.51 -2.77
CA ILE A 301 -13.31 -19.91 -1.66
C ILE A 301 -14.16 -20.54 -0.56
N THR A 302 -13.82 -21.78 -0.17
CA THR A 302 -14.55 -22.52 0.85
C THR A 302 -13.99 -22.33 2.26
N LEU A 303 -12.72 -21.97 2.37
CA LEU A 303 -12.06 -21.74 3.65
C LEU A 303 -12.21 -20.28 4.07
N ALA A 304 -13.00 -20.02 5.10
CA ALA A 304 -13.23 -18.66 5.62
C ALA A 304 -11.92 -17.93 6.02
N GLU A 305 -10.94 -18.66 6.56
CA GLU A 305 -9.63 -18.09 6.88
C GLU A 305 -8.91 -17.53 5.64
N SER A 306 -9.10 -18.12 4.46
CA SER A 306 -8.53 -17.60 3.21
C SER A 306 -9.09 -16.22 2.88
N ILE A 307 -10.39 -16.02 3.04
CA ILE A 307 -11.05 -14.73 2.79
C ILE A 307 -10.51 -13.67 3.77
N THR A 308 -10.45 -14.01 5.05
CA THR A 308 -9.86 -13.14 6.09
C THR A 308 -8.40 -12.82 5.77
N ALA A 309 -7.60 -13.80 5.37
CA ALA A 309 -6.21 -13.61 5.01
C ALA A 309 -6.05 -12.64 3.82
N ILE A 310 -6.84 -12.82 2.76
CA ILE A 310 -6.84 -11.96 1.57
C ILE A 310 -7.22 -10.54 1.95
N ALA A 311 -8.30 -10.35 2.72
CA ALA A 311 -8.76 -9.05 3.17
C ALA A 311 -7.72 -8.35 4.07
N SER A 312 -7.15 -9.06 5.03
CA SER A 312 -6.11 -8.54 5.92
C SER A 312 -4.89 -8.07 5.15
N LEU A 313 -4.35 -8.92 4.28
CA LEU A 313 -3.16 -8.57 3.49
C LEU A 313 -3.41 -7.43 2.50
N TRP A 314 -4.64 -7.31 2.00
CA TRP A 314 -5.06 -6.19 1.20
C TRP A 314 -5.05 -4.89 1.99
N ASN A 315 -5.67 -4.88 3.17
CA ASN A 315 -5.71 -3.71 4.06
C ASN A 315 -4.31 -3.28 4.54
N LEU A 316 -3.41 -4.23 4.73
CA LEU A 316 -2.01 -3.96 5.06
C LEU A 316 -1.19 -3.46 3.86
N GLY A 317 -1.69 -3.50 2.63
CA GLY A 317 -0.91 -3.18 1.43
C GLY A 317 0.10 -4.28 1.04
N VAL A 318 0.01 -5.46 1.64
CA VAL A 318 0.89 -6.61 1.35
C VAL A 318 0.50 -7.27 0.04
N ALA A 319 -0.81 -7.49 -0.16
CA ALA A 319 -1.37 -8.05 -1.38
C ALA A 319 -2.05 -6.97 -2.22
N VAL A 320 -2.01 -7.15 -3.54
CA VAL A 320 -2.74 -6.31 -4.49
C VAL A 320 -3.63 -7.19 -5.37
N GLY A 321 -4.73 -6.61 -5.88
CA GLY A 321 -5.52 -7.24 -6.94
C GLY A 321 -4.73 -7.40 -8.22
N THR A 322 -5.18 -8.26 -9.10
CA THR A 322 -4.50 -8.49 -10.39
C THR A 322 -5.05 -7.60 -11.48
N VAL A 323 -6.38 -7.49 -11.57
CA VAL A 323 -7.08 -6.64 -12.54
C VAL A 323 -8.37 -6.12 -11.90
N GLY A 324 -8.49 -4.82 -11.73
CA GLY A 324 -9.73 -4.21 -11.25
C GLY A 324 -10.19 -4.75 -9.89
N THR A 325 -11.33 -5.43 -9.88
CA THR A 325 -11.93 -6.05 -8.69
C THR A 325 -11.56 -7.52 -8.51
N LEU A 326 -10.57 -8.05 -9.24
CA LEU A 326 -10.20 -9.46 -9.18
C LEU A 326 -8.96 -9.66 -8.30
N TYR A 327 -9.05 -10.64 -7.41
CA TYR A 327 -7.92 -11.16 -6.66
C TYR A 327 -7.23 -12.32 -7.38
N GLU A 328 -7.98 -13.10 -8.15
CA GLU A 328 -7.57 -14.36 -8.83
C GLU A 328 -7.00 -15.39 -7.83
N PRO A 329 -7.80 -15.87 -6.85
CA PRO A 329 -7.32 -16.70 -5.75
C PRO A 329 -6.66 -18.01 -6.22
N GLN A 330 -7.14 -18.59 -7.33
CA GLN A 330 -6.62 -19.85 -7.88
C GLN A 330 -5.44 -19.67 -8.85
N LYS A 331 -5.06 -18.45 -9.15
CA LYS A 331 -3.91 -18.16 -10.02
C LYS A 331 -2.62 -18.65 -9.38
N SER A 332 -1.83 -19.38 -10.14
CA SER A 332 -0.51 -19.86 -9.72
C SER A 332 0.44 -18.69 -9.44
N MET A 333 1.18 -18.78 -8.35
CA MET A 333 2.20 -17.81 -7.97
C MET A 333 3.48 -18.04 -8.75
N ASN A 334 3.99 -16.99 -9.39
CA ASN A 334 5.37 -16.97 -9.86
C ASN A 334 6.30 -16.32 -8.83
N ARG A 335 7.61 -16.44 -9.07
CA ARG A 335 8.63 -15.95 -8.13
C ARG A 335 8.60 -14.43 -7.97
N SER A 336 8.28 -13.66 -9.02
CA SER A 336 8.15 -12.20 -8.93
C SER A 336 6.97 -11.77 -8.06
N MET A 337 5.82 -12.42 -8.20
CA MET A 337 4.65 -12.18 -7.34
C MET A 337 4.95 -12.54 -5.88
N MET A 338 5.60 -13.69 -5.66
CA MET A 338 6.02 -14.11 -4.32
C MET A 338 6.96 -13.08 -3.67
N ALA A 339 7.95 -12.57 -4.41
CA ALA A 339 8.84 -11.52 -3.89
C ALA A 339 8.10 -10.27 -3.45
N THR A 340 7.07 -9.87 -4.20
CA THR A 340 6.23 -8.71 -3.86
C THR A 340 5.49 -8.92 -2.54
N PHE A 341 4.83 -10.07 -2.36
CA PHE A 341 4.12 -10.38 -1.11
C PHE A 341 5.06 -10.39 0.09
N MET A 342 6.21 -11.06 -0.05
CA MET A 342 7.18 -11.16 1.05
C MET A 342 7.80 -9.82 1.41
N ALA A 343 8.25 -9.05 0.43
CA ALA A 343 8.87 -7.76 0.69
C ALA A 343 7.89 -6.76 1.32
N ASN A 344 6.63 -6.74 0.86
CA ASN A 344 5.62 -5.89 1.48
C ASN A 344 5.26 -6.36 2.91
N ALA A 345 5.24 -7.66 3.14
CA ALA A 345 4.97 -8.21 4.47
C ALA A 345 6.10 -7.91 5.47
N LEU A 346 7.36 -7.90 5.03
CA LEU A 346 8.50 -7.54 5.86
C LEU A 346 8.38 -6.13 6.46
N ASP A 347 7.77 -5.18 5.74
CA ASP A 347 7.57 -3.81 6.20
C ASP A 347 6.77 -3.75 7.52
N HIS A 348 5.90 -4.74 7.77
CA HIS A 348 5.10 -4.87 9.00
C HIS A 348 5.82 -5.63 10.13
N THR A 349 6.91 -6.31 9.85
CA THR A 349 7.69 -7.09 10.83
C THR A 349 8.85 -6.27 11.41
N ASN A 350 9.56 -6.87 12.39
CA ASN A 350 10.76 -6.24 12.95
C ASN A 350 12.01 -6.38 12.07
N ALA A 351 11.88 -6.91 10.83
CA ALA A 351 12.97 -6.91 9.86
C ALA A 351 13.35 -5.46 9.49
N ARG A 352 14.60 -5.10 9.74
CA ARG A 352 15.15 -3.77 9.40
C ARG A 352 16.59 -3.96 8.89
N PRO A 353 17.11 -3.02 8.08
CA PRO A 353 18.47 -3.12 7.59
C PRO A 353 19.50 -3.22 8.72
N ALA A 354 20.62 -3.89 8.45
CA ALA A 354 21.74 -3.95 9.36
C ALA A 354 22.35 -2.56 9.58
N GLY A 355 22.90 -2.34 10.77
CA GLY A 355 23.46 -1.06 11.20
C GLY A 355 22.45 -0.14 11.88
N PHE A 356 22.89 1.07 12.11
CA PHE A 356 22.13 2.15 12.74
C PHE A 356 21.40 2.96 11.66
N VAL A 357 20.06 2.89 11.64
CA VAL A 357 19.24 3.38 10.52
C VAL A 357 18.12 4.27 11.01
N LEU A 358 18.05 5.51 10.48
CA LEU A 358 16.98 6.47 10.67
C LEU A 358 16.02 6.44 9.45
N GLN A 359 14.72 6.40 9.70
CA GLN A 359 13.68 6.56 8.69
C GLN A 359 12.66 7.61 9.14
N ALA A 360 12.03 8.30 8.20
CA ALA A 360 10.91 9.20 8.44
C ALA A 360 9.59 8.62 7.90
N SER A 361 8.48 8.88 8.59
CA SER A 361 7.15 8.44 8.17
C SER A 361 6.70 9.04 6.84
N THR A 362 7.25 10.18 6.51
CA THR A 362 7.08 10.85 5.23
C THR A 362 8.30 11.70 4.93
N TYR A 363 8.59 11.90 3.68
CA TYR A 363 9.70 12.75 3.23
C TYR A 363 9.21 14.02 2.52
N ARG A 364 7.93 14.04 2.17
CA ARG A 364 7.25 15.22 1.63
C ARG A 364 5.91 15.34 2.29
N THR A 365 5.62 16.46 2.95
CA THR A 365 4.41 16.59 3.74
C THR A 365 3.93 18.04 3.84
N THR A 366 2.59 18.18 3.92
CA THR A 366 1.94 19.35 4.52
C THR A 366 1.62 19.10 6.00
N ALA A 367 1.96 17.91 6.53
CA ALA A 367 1.67 17.53 7.90
C ALA A 367 2.48 18.34 8.90
N THR A 368 1.84 18.63 10.02
CA THR A 368 2.45 19.38 11.12
C THR A 368 3.37 18.53 12.00
N THR A 369 3.31 17.20 11.84
CA THR A 369 4.11 16.27 12.65
C THR A 369 4.65 15.14 11.78
N VAL A 370 5.93 14.85 11.89
CA VAL A 370 6.60 13.71 11.26
C VAL A 370 7.06 12.76 12.35
N THR A 371 6.78 11.48 12.17
CA THR A 371 7.30 10.40 13.04
C THR A 371 8.58 9.86 12.44
N PHE A 372 9.57 9.67 13.29
CA PHE A 372 10.85 9.08 12.93
C PHE A 372 11.01 7.73 13.64
N SER A 373 11.73 6.82 13.00
CA SER A 373 12.17 5.56 13.59
C SER A 373 13.66 5.40 13.43
N VAL A 374 14.35 5.14 14.53
CA VAL A 374 15.73 4.66 14.57
C VAL A 374 15.70 3.17 14.84
N THR A 375 16.48 2.42 14.10
CA THR A 375 16.68 0.99 14.34
C THR A 375 18.15 0.67 14.37
N ASP A 376 18.56 -0.22 15.28
CA ASP A 376 19.93 -0.71 15.34
C ASP A 376 19.94 -2.23 15.24
N ARG A 377 20.68 -2.76 14.27
CA ARG A 377 20.74 -4.17 13.91
C ARG A 377 22.17 -4.62 13.67
N THR A 378 22.49 -5.80 14.14
CA THR A 378 23.73 -6.50 13.79
C THR A 378 23.75 -6.91 12.31
N ALA A 379 24.87 -7.41 11.82
CA ALA A 379 25.02 -7.87 10.43
C ALA A 379 24.08 -9.05 10.07
N ASP A 380 23.61 -9.80 11.05
CA ASP A 380 22.63 -10.89 10.91
C ASP A 380 21.18 -10.45 11.22
N PHE A 381 20.95 -9.14 11.25
CA PHE A 381 19.66 -8.48 11.48
C PHE A 381 19.08 -8.65 12.89
N SER A 382 19.86 -9.14 13.86
CA SER A 382 19.44 -9.22 15.25
C SER A 382 19.35 -7.84 15.88
N ALA A 383 18.40 -7.64 16.79
CA ALA A 383 18.19 -6.37 17.48
C ALA A 383 19.38 -6.03 18.39
N VAL A 384 19.87 -4.80 18.33
CA VAL A 384 20.81 -4.23 19.29
C VAL A 384 20.03 -3.40 20.31
N VAL A 385 20.05 -3.83 21.55
CA VAL A 385 19.24 -3.27 22.64
C VAL A 385 20.07 -2.29 23.47
N GLY A 386 19.44 -1.18 23.86
CA GLY A 386 20.08 -0.22 24.76
C GLY A 386 21.10 0.70 24.09
N THR A 387 21.08 0.80 22.75
CA THR A 387 21.88 1.79 22.03
C THR A 387 21.39 3.20 22.36
N PRO A 388 22.21 4.07 22.95
CA PRO A 388 21.82 5.46 23.20
C PRO A 388 21.71 6.20 21.87
N VAL A 389 20.68 7.03 21.74
CA VAL A 389 20.37 7.77 20.51
C VAL A 389 20.25 9.23 20.81
N ASP A 390 21.15 10.02 20.26
CA ASP A 390 21.02 11.47 20.22
C ASP A 390 20.61 11.92 18.81
N THR A 391 19.94 13.06 18.72
CA THR A 391 19.41 13.60 17.47
C THR A 391 19.71 15.06 17.30
N PHE A 392 19.96 15.46 16.06
CA PHE A 392 20.06 16.87 15.69
C PHE A 392 19.49 17.10 14.29
N TYR A 393 19.20 18.35 13.95
CA TYR A 393 18.68 18.69 12.64
C TYR A 393 19.12 20.07 12.16
N PHE A 394 19.16 20.23 10.84
CA PHE A 394 19.39 21.49 10.17
C PHE A 394 18.17 21.87 9.34
N VAL A 395 17.77 23.14 9.42
CA VAL A 395 16.66 23.68 8.64
C VAL A 395 17.20 24.55 7.53
N TYR A 396 16.75 24.26 6.29
CA TYR A 396 17.11 25.03 5.10
C TYR A 396 15.86 25.69 4.52
N SER A 397 16.01 26.93 4.03
CA SER A 397 14.94 27.54 3.23
C SER A 397 14.81 26.80 1.90
N THR A 398 13.58 26.53 1.45
CA THR A 398 13.30 26.02 0.11
C THR A 398 13.37 27.13 -0.95
N ASP A 399 13.59 28.37 -0.56
CA ASP A 399 13.85 29.48 -1.48
C ASP A 399 15.23 29.32 -2.11
N THR A 400 15.24 28.94 -3.38
CA THR A 400 16.45 28.69 -4.17
C THR A 400 17.32 29.93 -4.41
N THR A 401 16.84 31.12 -4.04
CA THR A 401 17.59 32.39 -4.13
C THR A 401 18.48 32.62 -2.91
N ILE A 402 18.29 31.90 -1.84
CA ILE A 402 19.09 32.00 -0.60
C ILE A 402 20.15 30.90 -0.64
N ALA A 403 21.43 31.28 -0.56
CA ALA A 403 22.51 30.33 -0.46
C ALA A 403 22.30 29.41 0.78
N ARG A 404 22.55 28.11 0.63
CA ARG A 404 22.38 27.08 1.68
C ARG A 404 23.28 27.30 2.94
N PHE A 405 23.99 28.40 3.00
CA PHE A 405 24.87 28.79 4.12
C PHE A 405 24.09 29.69 5.08
N GLY A 406 23.72 29.15 6.23
CA GLY A 406 23.01 29.89 7.27
C GLY A 406 21.93 29.09 7.97
N SER A 407 22.03 27.77 7.89
CA SER A 407 21.12 26.85 8.58
C SER A 407 21.33 26.98 10.10
N ALA A 408 20.24 27.16 10.85
CA ALA A 408 20.26 26.93 12.29
C ALA A 408 20.32 25.41 12.53
N GLY A 409 21.31 24.96 13.28
CA GLY A 409 21.41 23.58 13.76
C GLY A 409 20.83 23.51 15.19
N TYR A 410 20.15 22.42 15.49
CA TYR A 410 19.50 22.19 16.77
C TYR A 410 19.84 20.79 17.27
N CYS A 411 20.34 20.67 18.51
CA CYS A 411 20.42 19.39 19.21
C CYS A 411 19.10 19.09 19.94
N ALA A 412 18.83 17.83 20.24
CA ALA A 412 17.66 17.44 21.01
C ALA A 412 17.71 17.95 22.45
N ASP A 413 18.87 18.01 22.99
CA ASP A 413 19.16 18.57 24.34
C ASP A 413 19.86 19.92 24.28
N THR A 414 19.67 20.70 25.33
CA THR A 414 20.11 22.10 25.46
C THR A 414 21.62 22.26 25.73
N TYR A 415 22.48 21.48 25.08
CA TYR A 415 23.91 21.73 25.21
C TYR A 415 24.32 22.93 24.35
N ALA A 416 25.03 23.88 24.99
CA ALA A 416 25.30 25.23 24.54
C ALA A 416 25.54 25.40 23.04
N THR A 417 24.61 26.04 22.34
CA THR A 417 24.79 26.52 20.97
C THR A 417 25.75 27.71 20.97
N SER A 418 26.97 27.52 20.47
CA SER A 418 27.70 28.66 19.94
C SER A 418 27.22 28.86 18.50
N SER A 419 27.01 30.09 18.07
CA SER A 419 26.47 30.46 16.76
C SER A 419 27.33 30.04 15.56
N ALA A 420 28.40 29.29 15.75
CA ALA A 420 29.33 28.84 14.72
C ALA A 420 29.46 27.30 14.63
N ASN A 421 29.22 26.55 15.70
CA ASN A 421 29.34 25.10 15.69
C ASN A 421 28.23 24.46 16.52
N LEU A 422 27.50 23.53 15.93
CA LEU A 422 26.59 22.66 16.64
C LEU A 422 27.40 21.64 17.44
N VAL A 423 27.20 21.64 18.77
CA VAL A 423 27.84 20.68 19.67
C VAL A 423 26.72 19.85 20.30
N CYS A 424 26.62 18.59 19.90
CA CYS A 424 25.70 17.60 20.47
C CYS A 424 26.53 16.59 21.26
N LYS A 425 25.96 16.00 22.31
CA LYS A 425 26.65 15.07 23.18
C LYS A 425 25.73 13.94 23.58
N VAL A 426 26.20 12.72 23.47
CA VAL A 426 25.47 11.56 24.00
C VAL A 426 25.49 11.57 25.52
N GLU A 427 24.34 11.67 26.14
CA GLU A 427 24.14 11.71 27.58
C GLU A 427 23.53 10.40 28.12
N ALA A 428 23.71 10.17 29.43
CA ALA A 428 23.13 9.00 30.07
C ALA A 428 21.58 9.05 30.14
N THR A 429 21.00 10.21 29.85
CA THR A 429 19.57 10.49 29.83
C THR A 429 18.95 10.33 28.44
N ASP A 430 19.78 10.16 27.42
CA ASP A 430 19.27 9.98 26.07
C ASP A 430 18.42 8.70 25.96
N PRO A 431 17.38 8.75 25.11
CA PRO A 431 16.57 7.57 24.87
C PRO A 431 17.43 6.45 24.25
N VAL A 432 17.09 5.22 24.57
CA VAL A 432 17.80 4.04 24.07
C VAL A 432 16.89 3.16 23.25
N THR A 433 17.46 2.35 22.35
CA THR A 433 16.71 1.35 21.61
C THR A 433 16.10 0.32 22.57
N ASP A 434 14.84 -0.06 22.29
CA ASP A 434 14.07 -1.02 23.09
C ASP A 434 14.54 -2.48 22.89
N SER A 435 13.81 -3.43 23.50
CA SER A 435 14.10 -4.87 23.38
C SER A 435 14.01 -5.42 21.95
N SER A 436 13.43 -4.67 21.04
CA SER A 436 13.35 -4.98 19.61
C SER A 436 14.38 -4.20 18.78
N GLY A 437 15.28 -3.45 19.43
CA GLY A 437 16.29 -2.62 18.78
C GLY A 437 15.70 -1.40 18.06
N ASN A 438 14.59 -0.85 18.53
CA ASN A 438 13.86 0.26 17.92
C ASN A 438 13.74 1.44 18.89
N LEU A 439 13.72 2.65 18.32
CA LEU A 439 13.33 3.89 19.00
C LEU A 439 12.47 4.71 18.04
N SER A 440 11.39 5.31 18.52
CA SER A 440 10.56 6.23 17.72
C SER A 440 10.41 7.55 18.43
N PHE A 441 10.42 8.63 17.65
CA PHE A 441 10.16 9.99 18.14
C PHE A 441 9.41 10.80 17.09
N THR A 442 8.90 11.95 17.47
CA THR A 442 8.16 12.85 16.58
C THR A 442 8.81 14.21 16.55
N HIS A 443 8.72 14.89 15.41
CA HIS A 443 9.14 16.27 15.26
C HIS A 443 8.09 17.06 14.47
N VAL A 444 7.98 18.34 14.80
CA VAL A 444 7.12 19.30 14.08
C VAL A 444 8.03 20.15 13.19
N PRO A 445 8.16 19.83 11.89
CA PRO A 445 8.96 20.65 10.99
C PRO A 445 8.31 22.02 10.78
N GLY A 446 9.13 23.04 10.50
CA GLY A 446 8.63 24.35 10.07
C GLY A 446 7.85 24.28 8.76
N SER A 447 7.07 25.30 8.43
CA SER A 447 6.37 25.40 7.15
C SER A 447 7.34 25.85 6.04
N ILE A 448 7.22 25.23 4.84
CA ILE A 448 7.96 25.59 3.61
C ILE A 448 9.49 25.54 3.84
N VAL A 449 9.96 24.44 4.42
CA VAL A 449 11.39 24.23 4.68
C VAL A 449 11.84 22.82 4.29
N GLU A 450 13.11 22.68 3.99
CA GLU A 450 13.80 21.40 3.93
C GLU A 450 14.53 21.22 5.26
N THR A 451 14.31 20.08 5.92
CA THR A 451 14.94 19.77 7.19
C THR A 451 15.73 18.48 7.05
N ASP A 452 17.03 18.58 7.29
CA ASP A 452 17.90 17.41 7.41
C ASP A 452 17.93 16.97 8.86
N PHE A 453 17.37 15.79 9.13
CA PHE A 453 17.39 15.12 10.42
C PHE A 453 18.50 14.10 10.47
N TYR A 454 19.19 14.08 11.60
CA TYR A 454 20.25 13.15 11.90
C TYR A 454 19.94 12.43 13.21
N ALA A 455 20.17 11.15 13.25
CA ALA A 455 20.32 10.36 14.47
C ALA A 455 21.72 9.77 14.50
N TRP A 456 22.32 9.73 15.67
CA TRP A 456 23.65 9.17 15.87
C TRP A 456 23.76 8.48 17.22
N THR A 457 24.76 7.63 17.35
CA THR A 457 25.07 6.94 18.59
C THR A 457 26.57 6.90 18.82
N ALA A 458 26.95 6.97 20.09
CA ALA A 458 28.31 6.83 20.55
C ALA A 458 28.29 6.48 22.06
N PRO A 459 29.43 6.12 22.68
CA PRO A 459 29.52 5.99 24.13
C PRO A 459 29.09 7.28 24.85
N VAL A 460 28.36 7.11 25.97
CA VAL A 460 27.92 8.24 26.80
C VAL A 460 29.10 9.16 27.14
N GLY A 461 28.90 10.45 26.98
CA GLY A 461 29.92 11.49 27.16
C GLY A 461 30.65 11.89 25.89
N THR A 462 30.39 11.22 24.77
CA THR A 462 30.99 11.56 23.46
C THR A 462 30.33 12.82 22.90
N ILE A 463 31.15 13.75 22.44
CA ILE A 463 30.72 14.96 21.74
C ILE A 463 30.75 14.67 20.23
N TYR A 464 29.70 15.06 19.50
CA TYR A 464 29.63 14.93 18.08
C TYR A 464 30.77 15.65 17.38
N ASP A 465 31.53 14.92 16.58
CA ASP A 465 32.58 15.45 15.72
C ASP A 465 32.42 14.82 14.34
N ASN A 466 32.24 15.62 13.31
CA ASN A 466 31.98 15.23 11.94
C ASN A 466 32.98 14.21 11.37
N ASP A 467 34.19 14.15 11.90
CA ASP A 467 35.27 13.33 11.32
C ASP A 467 35.38 11.91 11.94
N VAL A 468 34.77 11.66 13.11
CA VAL A 468 35.05 10.47 13.93
C VAL A 468 33.91 9.43 13.92
N TYR A 469 32.68 9.79 13.58
CA TYR A 469 31.50 8.94 13.82
C TYR A 469 30.62 8.69 12.58
N ALA A 470 31.18 8.70 11.39
CA ALA A 470 30.45 8.52 10.11
C ALA A 470 29.61 7.23 10.05
N ASP A 471 30.10 6.14 10.69
CA ASP A 471 29.44 4.83 10.67
C ASP A 471 28.26 4.72 11.65
N SER A 472 28.20 5.63 12.62
CA SER A 472 27.15 5.69 13.66
C SER A 472 26.13 6.80 13.41
N LEU A 473 26.17 7.43 12.24
CA LEU A 473 25.33 8.55 11.85
C LEU A 473 24.38 8.13 10.74
N SER A 474 23.10 8.38 10.92
CA SER A 474 22.09 8.18 9.88
C SER A 474 21.31 9.47 9.64
N LYS A 475 20.99 9.74 8.39
CA LYS A 475 20.36 11.00 7.95
C LYS A 475 19.09 10.73 7.15
N VAL A 476 18.07 11.58 7.32
CA VAL A 476 16.93 11.70 6.41
C VAL A 476 16.61 13.17 6.16
N THR A 477 16.11 13.46 4.96
CA THR A 477 15.64 14.79 4.58
C THR A 477 14.13 14.81 4.48
N VAL A 478 13.47 15.76 5.14
CA VAL A 478 12.04 16.00 5.06
C VAL A 478 11.79 17.36 4.46
N VAL A 479 10.96 17.41 3.40
CA VAL A 479 10.54 18.64 2.74
C VAL A 479 9.10 18.94 3.11
N THR A 480 8.84 20.09 3.74
CA THR A 480 7.49 20.58 3.98
C THR A 480 7.06 21.53 2.87
N THR A 481 5.84 21.36 2.40
CA THR A 481 5.22 22.20 1.36
C THR A 481 4.08 23.02 1.98
N ALA A 482 3.70 24.10 1.32
CA ALA A 482 2.59 24.94 1.73
C ALA A 482 1.24 24.18 1.68
#